data_7d3888686745e6912a988664176a56a4
#
_entry.id   7d3888686745e6912a988664176a56a4
#
_cell.length_a   1.000
_cell.length_b   1.000
_cell.length_c   1.000
_cell.angle_alpha   90.00
_cell.angle_beta   90.00
_cell.angle_gamma   90.00
#
_symmetry.space_group_name_H-M   'P 1'
#
loop_
_entity.id
_entity.type
_entity.pdbx_description
1 polymer ?
#
loop_
_entity_poly.entity_id
_entity_poly.type
_entity_poly.pdbx_seq_one_letter_code
_entity_poly.pdbx_strand_id
1 'polypeptide(L)'
;LSRRALASGRPRDVWRCHGLGCGWGSSLLRAPEENSWGFYERDQGYNTVILALDTATSVRSVALYADEGLVINRYFNVGLQHSQRLFVEIEAALSMANVGMEALQAIAVSIGPGSFTGLRIALSAAKGLCLAADKVLVTVSTLETLAARLPFARLPVCAVLDARKREVYTALYDTTE
;
A
#
# COMPACT_ATOMS: atom_id res chain seq x y z
N LEU A 1 -24.05 16.15 5.82
CA LEU A 1 -24.39 14.91 6.52
C LEU A 1 -23.08 14.20 6.89
N SER A 2 -22.57 14.47 8.10
CA SER A 2 -21.35 13.88 8.61
C SER A 2 -21.61 12.42 9.00
N ARG A 3 -21.03 11.47 8.26
CA ARG A 3 -20.92 10.10 8.76
C ARG A 3 -19.73 10.05 9.72
N ARG A 4 -20.00 10.01 11.00
CA ARG A 4 -19.03 9.64 12.03
C ARG A 4 -18.77 8.14 11.89
N ALA A 5 -17.65 7.74 11.32
CA ALA A 5 -17.13 6.40 11.46
C ALA A 5 -16.11 6.41 12.59
N LEU A 6 -16.51 5.89 13.75
CA LEU A 6 -15.56 5.46 14.78
C LEU A 6 -14.95 4.16 14.26
N ALA A 7 -13.78 4.22 13.69
CA ALA A 7 -13.02 3.03 13.31
C ALA A 7 -12.32 2.49 14.57
N SER A 8 -13.01 1.58 15.28
CA SER A 8 -12.33 0.66 16.20
C SER A 8 -11.42 -0.23 15.38
N GLY A 9 -10.15 -0.33 15.75
CA GLY A 9 -9.12 -1.08 15.04
C GLY A 9 -9.59 -2.48 14.63
N ARG A 10 -9.79 -2.67 13.31
CA ARG A 10 -10.05 -3.98 12.72
C ARG A 10 -8.89 -4.37 11.82
N PRO A 11 -8.61 -5.66 11.69
CA PRO A 11 -7.48 -6.15 10.92
C PRO A 11 -7.58 -5.71 9.45
N ARG A 12 -6.45 -5.36 8.90
CA ARG A 12 -6.23 -4.96 7.51
C ARG A 12 -6.77 -6.03 6.58
N ASP A 13 -7.57 -5.65 5.59
CA ASP A 13 -8.05 -6.56 4.57
C ASP A 13 -6.86 -7.03 3.71
N VAL A 14 -6.50 -8.30 3.86
CA VAL A 14 -5.43 -8.95 3.09
C VAL A 14 -6.05 -9.76 1.97
N TRP A 15 -5.73 -9.45 0.73
CA TRP A 15 -6.24 -10.13 -0.46
C TRP A 15 -5.13 -10.91 -1.15
N ARG A 16 -5.38 -12.18 -1.41
CA ARG A 16 -4.49 -13.04 -2.19
C ARG A 16 -5.13 -13.34 -3.55
N CYS A 17 -4.45 -12.98 -4.63
CA CYS A 17 -4.88 -13.32 -5.98
C CYS A 17 -4.31 -14.69 -6.36
N HIS A 18 -5.17 -15.71 -6.40
CA HIS A 18 -4.84 -16.97 -7.07
C HIS A 18 -5.35 -16.93 -8.51
N GLY A 19 -4.60 -17.49 -9.44
CA GLY A 19 -4.90 -17.50 -10.85
C GLY A 19 -6.31 -18.05 -11.17
N LEU A 20 -7.06 -17.29 -11.99
CA LEU A 20 -8.32 -17.62 -12.62
C LEU A 20 -9.42 -18.14 -11.67
N GLY A 21 -10.02 -17.23 -10.92
CA GLY A 21 -11.23 -17.54 -10.15
C GLY A 21 -11.47 -16.51 -9.05
N CYS A 22 -12.12 -15.40 -9.36
CA CYS A 22 -12.59 -14.47 -8.32
C CYS A 22 -13.80 -15.09 -7.60
N GLY A 23 -13.53 -15.88 -6.57
CA GLY A 23 -14.55 -16.39 -5.66
C GLY A 23 -14.41 -15.70 -4.31
N TRP A 24 -15.48 -15.13 -3.81
CA TRP A 24 -15.58 -14.59 -2.46
C TRP A 24 -15.69 -15.77 -1.49
N GLY A 25 -14.65 -15.99 -0.70
CA GLY A 25 -14.66 -17.02 0.34
C GLY A 25 -13.75 -16.65 1.49
N SER A 26 -14.33 -16.52 2.68
CA SER A 26 -13.62 -16.44 3.94
C SER A 26 -13.02 -17.80 4.26
N SER A 27 -11.75 -18.02 3.98
CA SER A 27 -11.03 -19.19 4.46
C SER A 27 -9.71 -18.78 5.10
N LEU A 28 -9.58 -19.22 6.33
CA LEU A 28 -8.45 -19.12 7.25
C LEU A 28 -7.11 -19.34 6.55
N LEU A 29 -6.20 -18.39 6.73
CA LEU A 29 -4.81 -18.44 6.33
C LEU A 29 -4.10 -19.60 7.03
N ARG A 30 -3.82 -20.67 6.30
CA ARG A 30 -2.76 -21.62 6.64
C ARG A 30 -1.47 -21.08 6.05
N ALA A 31 -0.46 -20.89 6.88
CA ALA A 31 0.90 -20.61 6.42
C ALA A 31 1.34 -21.72 5.47
N PRO A 32 2.02 -21.42 4.35
CA PRO A 32 2.59 -22.47 3.50
C PRO A 32 3.67 -23.22 4.28
N GLU A 33 3.63 -24.55 4.19
CA GLU A 33 4.66 -25.42 4.73
C GLU A 33 6.01 -25.08 4.09
N GLU A 34 7.05 -25.03 4.91
CA GLU A 34 8.43 -24.89 4.50
C GLU A 34 8.80 -25.98 3.47
N ASN A 35 9.55 -25.58 2.43
CA ASN A 35 10.27 -26.44 1.48
C ASN A 35 9.65 -26.75 0.11
N SER A 36 9.38 -25.75 -0.71
CA SER A 36 9.36 -25.97 -2.18
C SER A 36 9.78 -24.78 -3.05
N TRP A 37 10.58 -23.86 -2.54
CA TRP A 37 11.09 -22.75 -3.36
C TRP A 37 12.60 -22.88 -3.50
N GLY A 38 13.04 -23.14 -4.74
CA GLY A 38 14.45 -23.21 -5.10
C GLY A 38 15.20 -21.95 -4.64
N PHE A 39 16.40 -22.18 -4.16
CA PHE A 39 17.36 -21.17 -3.73
C PHE A 39 17.48 -20.05 -4.76
N TYR A 40 16.88 -18.89 -4.44
CA TYR A 40 17.33 -17.62 -4.94
C TYR A 40 18.17 -16.99 -3.83
N GLU A 41 19.44 -16.77 -4.08
CA GLU A 41 20.31 -16.04 -3.17
C GLU A 41 19.66 -14.71 -2.83
N ARG A 42 19.31 -14.50 -1.58
CA ARG A 42 18.87 -13.21 -1.03
C ARG A 42 20.09 -12.30 -0.96
N ASP A 43 20.28 -11.53 -2.01
CA ASP A 43 21.48 -10.71 -2.18
C ASP A 43 21.54 -9.50 -1.21
N GLN A 44 20.50 -9.24 -0.39
CA GLN A 44 20.42 -8.10 0.53
C GLN A 44 20.03 -8.43 1.97
N GLY A 45 19.77 -9.67 2.33
CA GLY A 45 19.56 -10.06 3.73
C GLY A 45 18.26 -9.60 4.39
N TYR A 46 17.31 -8.99 3.66
CA TYR A 46 16.02 -8.61 4.19
C TYR A 46 15.09 -9.82 4.35
N ASN A 47 14.44 -9.93 5.51
CA ASN A 47 13.46 -10.99 5.77
C ASN A 47 12.06 -10.64 5.25
N THR A 48 11.70 -9.35 5.28
CA THR A 48 10.40 -8.85 4.82
C THR A 48 10.60 -7.62 3.98
N VAL A 49 10.11 -7.63 2.73
CA VAL A 49 10.13 -6.44 1.86
C VAL A 49 8.71 -6.14 1.37
N ILE A 50 8.26 -4.93 1.57
CA ILE A 50 6.94 -4.44 1.14
C ILE A 50 7.12 -3.27 0.20
N LEU A 51 6.52 -3.34 -0.99
CA LEU A 51 6.39 -2.23 -1.91
C LEU A 51 5.10 -1.47 -1.57
N ALA A 52 5.19 -0.18 -1.29
CA ALA A 52 4.04 0.67 -0.99
C ALA A 52 3.81 1.71 -2.08
N LEU A 53 2.54 1.84 -2.52
CA LEU A 53 2.12 2.74 -3.59
C LEU A 53 1.03 3.69 -3.09
N ASP A 54 1.25 4.99 -3.25
CA ASP A 54 0.21 6.00 -2.99
C ASP A 54 0.10 6.98 -4.14
N THR A 55 -1.11 7.12 -4.68
CA THR A 55 -1.46 8.05 -5.74
C THR A 55 -2.78 8.77 -5.44
N ALA A 56 -3.18 8.79 -4.17
CA ALA A 56 -4.45 9.37 -3.73
C ALA A 56 -4.50 10.90 -3.87
N THR A 57 -3.33 11.55 -3.90
CA THR A 57 -3.19 13.01 -4.00
C THR A 57 -2.46 13.43 -5.27
N SER A 58 -2.19 14.73 -5.43
CA SER A 58 -1.34 15.26 -6.52
C SER A 58 0.12 14.84 -6.38
N VAL A 59 0.59 14.72 -5.14
CA VAL A 59 1.89 14.14 -4.83
C VAL A 59 1.71 12.63 -4.70
N ARG A 60 2.51 11.88 -5.42
CA ARG A 60 2.49 10.43 -5.45
C ARG A 60 3.75 9.91 -4.81
N SER A 61 3.68 8.71 -4.28
CA SER A 61 4.84 8.08 -3.70
C SER A 61 4.93 6.59 -4.02
N VAL A 62 6.18 6.14 -4.11
CA VAL A 62 6.59 4.74 -4.13
C VAL A 62 7.60 4.56 -3.01
N ALA A 63 7.37 3.60 -2.15
CA ALA A 63 8.27 3.31 -1.05
C ALA A 63 8.57 1.81 -0.95
N LEU A 64 9.78 1.48 -0.51
CA LEU A 64 10.17 0.15 -0.08
C LEU A 64 10.41 0.17 1.42
N TYR A 65 9.76 -0.73 2.10
CA TYR A 65 9.91 -0.98 3.52
C TYR A 65 10.47 -2.38 3.70
N ALA A 66 11.56 -2.54 4.45
CA ALA A 66 12.18 -3.84 4.69
C ALA A 66 12.48 -4.01 6.16
N ASP A 67 12.17 -5.20 6.68
CA ASP A 67 12.26 -5.58 8.08
C ASP A 67 11.58 -4.53 9.00
N GLU A 68 12.31 -3.70 9.69
CA GLU A 68 11.78 -2.70 10.61
C GLU A 68 11.96 -1.26 10.11
N GLY A 69 12.31 -1.06 8.83
CA GLY A 69 12.68 0.26 8.34
C GLY A 69 12.26 0.62 6.92
N LEU A 70 12.16 1.92 6.71
CA LEU A 70 11.98 2.52 5.40
C LEU A 70 13.32 2.52 4.65
N VAL A 71 13.41 1.76 3.56
CA VAL A 71 14.63 1.66 2.74
C VAL A 71 14.68 2.79 1.71
N ILE A 72 13.57 2.97 0.98
CA ILE A 72 13.44 3.99 -0.05
C ILE A 72 12.07 4.63 0.02
N ASN A 73 12.03 5.94 -0.16
CA ASN A 73 10.81 6.69 -0.36
C ASN A 73 11.00 7.72 -1.48
N ARG A 74 10.25 7.56 -2.55
CA ARG A 74 10.30 8.42 -3.72
C ARG A 74 8.98 9.17 -3.87
N TYR A 75 9.07 10.49 -3.88
CA TYR A 75 7.94 11.38 -4.15
C TYR A 75 8.05 11.95 -5.55
N PHE A 76 6.92 12.00 -6.26
CA PHE A 76 6.87 12.60 -7.58
C PHE A 76 5.55 13.31 -7.83
N ASN A 77 5.65 14.48 -8.45
CA ASN A 77 4.49 15.24 -8.89
C ASN A 77 4.47 15.21 -10.42
N VAL A 78 3.46 14.60 -11.00
CA VAL A 78 3.38 14.41 -12.45
C VAL A 78 2.14 15.13 -12.98
N GLY A 79 2.35 16.00 -13.98
CA GLY A 79 1.27 16.49 -14.81
C GLY A 79 0.49 15.36 -15.50
N LEU A 80 0.10 15.52 -16.75
CA LEU A 80 -0.86 14.66 -17.46
C LEU A 80 -0.41 13.21 -17.78
N GLN A 81 0.86 12.81 -17.58
CA GLN A 81 1.36 11.46 -17.91
C GLN A 81 1.38 10.53 -16.69
N HIS A 82 0.23 10.07 -16.30
CA HIS A 82 0.03 9.49 -14.97
C HIS A 82 0.43 8.02 -14.76
N SER A 83 0.21 7.13 -15.72
CA SER A 83 0.39 5.69 -15.50
C SER A 83 1.81 5.20 -15.79
N GLN A 84 2.43 5.69 -16.86
CA GLN A 84 3.76 5.26 -17.26
C GLN A 84 4.82 5.62 -16.21
N ARG A 85 4.68 6.81 -15.59
CA ARG A 85 5.64 7.28 -14.59
C ARG A 85 5.65 6.39 -13.33
N LEU A 86 4.50 5.85 -12.91
CA LEU A 86 4.43 5.01 -11.73
C LEU A 86 5.33 3.76 -11.86
N PHE A 87 5.29 3.08 -13.00
CA PHE A 87 6.15 1.89 -13.22
C PHE A 87 7.63 2.25 -13.26
N VAL A 88 8.00 3.38 -13.88
CA VAL A 88 9.37 3.88 -13.88
C VAL A 88 9.87 4.15 -12.44
N GLU A 89 9.01 4.71 -11.59
CA GLU A 89 9.37 4.98 -10.19
C GLU A 89 9.44 3.69 -9.36
N ILE A 90 8.60 2.70 -9.64
CA ILE A 90 8.69 1.37 -9.02
C ILE A 90 10.00 0.70 -9.39
N GLU A 91 10.33 0.65 -10.68
CA GLU A 91 11.57 0.05 -11.18
C GLU A 91 12.81 0.76 -10.59
N ALA A 92 12.79 2.09 -10.56
CA ALA A 92 13.87 2.87 -9.96
C ALA A 92 14.03 2.59 -8.46
N ALA A 93 12.92 2.47 -7.72
CA ALA A 93 12.96 2.15 -6.29
C ALA A 93 13.55 0.76 -6.02
N LEU A 94 13.12 -0.24 -6.78
CA LEU A 94 13.63 -1.61 -6.67
C LEU A 94 15.12 -1.67 -7.04
N SER A 95 15.52 -1.04 -8.15
CA SER A 95 16.90 -1.00 -8.59
C SER A 95 17.82 -0.29 -7.59
N MET A 96 17.40 0.85 -7.03
CA MET A 96 18.20 1.59 -6.04
C MET A 96 18.36 0.82 -4.72
N ALA A 97 17.39 -0.01 -4.36
CA ALA A 97 17.45 -0.87 -3.18
C ALA A 97 18.19 -2.19 -3.47
N ASN A 98 18.53 -2.46 -4.74
CA ASN A 98 19.02 -3.75 -5.20
C ASN A 98 18.09 -4.91 -4.78
N VAL A 99 16.78 -4.72 -4.95
CA VAL A 99 15.74 -5.67 -4.57
C VAL A 99 14.96 -6.08 -5.82
N GLY A 100 14.86 -7.38 -6.08
CA GLY A 100 14.03 -7.91 -7.15
C GLY A 100 12.55 -8.03 -6.75
N MET A 101 11.67 -8.17 -7.75
CA MET A 101 10.23 -8.40 -7.52
C MET A 101 9.94 -9.69 -6.74
N GLU A 102 10.79 -10.69 -6.91
CA GLU A 102 10.73 -11.99 -6.22
C GLU A 102 10.92 -11.85 -4.71
N ALA A 103 11.74 -10.90 -4.27
CA ALA A 103 12.00 -10.64 -2.84
C ALA A 103 10.83 -9.98 -2.10
N LEU A 104 9.87 -9.40 -2.84
CA LEU A 104 8.69 -8.79 -2.23
C LEU A 104 7.79 -9.84 -1.59
N GLN A 105 7.31 -9.61 -0.38
CA GLN A 105 6.26 -10.40 0.26
C GLN A 105 4.88 -9.83 -0.02
N ALA A 106 4.76 -8.50 -0.08
CA ALA A 106 3.49 -7.84 -0.29
C ALA A 106 3.63 -6.54 -1.07
N ILE A 107 2.52 -6.12 -1.69
CA ILE A 107 2.37 -4.80 -2.28
C ILE A 107 1.24 -4.08 -1.54
N ALA A 108 1.55 -2.97 -0.89
CA ALA A 108 0.60 -2.11 -0.19
C ALA A 108 0.13 -0.98 -1.12
N VAL A 109 -1.16 -0.65 -1.09
CA VAL A 109 -1.72 0.42 -1.93
C VAL A 109 -2.79 1.21 -1.20
N SER A 110 -2.76 2.54 -1.34
CA SER A 110 -3.84 3.42 -0.87
C SER A 110 -5.10 3.18 -1.68
N ILE A 111 -6.24 2.96 -0.98
CA ILE A 111 -7.55 2.78 -1.61
C ILE A 111 -8.46 4.00 -1.50
N GLY A 112 -7.96 5.11 -0.95
CA GLY A 112 -8.72 6.35 -0.78
C GLY A 112 -9.13 6.62 0.67
N PRO A 113 -9.84 7.74 0.85
CA PRO A 113 -10.34 8.67 -0.17
C PRO A 113 -9.25 9.47 -0.87
N GLY A 114 -9.55 10.00 -2.06
CA GLY A 114 -8.61 10.81 -2.82
C GLY A 114 -8.95 10.94 -4.31
N SER A 115 -7.94 11.21 -5.13
CA SER A 115 -8.07 11.32 -6.58
C SER A 115 -8.58 10.02 -7.21
N PHE A 116 -9.77 10.04 -7.79
CA PHE A 116 -10.39 8.88 -8.45
C PHE A 116 -9.48 8.25 -9.51
N THR A 117 -8.90 9.07 -10.39
CA THR A 117 -7.98 8.59 -11.43
C THR A 117 -6.69 8.04 -10.81
N GLY A 118 -6.13 8.75 -9.84
CA GLY A 118 -4.91 8.32 -9.15
C GLY A 118 -5.11 6.95 -8.50
N LEU A 119 -6.11 6.80 -7.65
CA LEU A 119 -6.40 5.54 -6.94
C LEU A 119 -6.57 4.35 -7.90
N ARG A 120 -7.24 4.54 -9.04
CA ARG A 120 -7.41 3.48 -10.05
C ARG A 120 -6.08 3.07 -10.68
N ILE A 121 -5.19 4.03 -10.94
CA ILE A 121 -3.86 3.76 -11.51
C ILE A 121 -3.04 2.89 -10.54
N ALA A 122 -2.91 3.31 -9.28
CA ALA A 122 -2.14 2.53 -8.29
C ALA A 122 -2.77 1.17 -8.03
N LEU A 123 -4.09 1.10 -7.86
CA LEU A 123 -4.77 -0.16 -7.60
C LEU A 123 -4.67 -1.13 -8.76
N SER A 124 -4.77 -0.65 -10.01
CA SER A 124 -4.59 -1.50 -11.21
C SER A 124 -3.15 -1.99 -11.33
N ALA A 125 -2.16 -1.11 -11.08
CA ALA A 125 -0.75 -1.48 -11.07
C ALA A 125 -0.45 -2.52 -9.99
N ALA A 126 -0.90 -2.26 -8.74
CA ALA A 126 -0.69 -3.18 -7.61
C ALA A 126 -1.31 -4.56 -7.89
N LYS A 127 -2.56 -4.60 -8.39
CA LYS A 127 -3.21 -5.86 -8.75
C LYS A 127 -2.46 -6.61 -9.86
N GLY A 128 -2.03 -5.90 -10.90
CA GLY A 128 -1.25 -6.49 -11.99
C GLY A 128 0.07 -7.08 -11.52
N LEU A 129 0.81 -6.34 -10.69
CA LEU A 129 2.07 -6.80 -10.11
C LEU A 129 1.87 -7.98 -9.15
N CYS A 130 0.86 -7.94 -8.28
CA CYS A 130 0.52 -9.05 -7.39
C CYS A 130 0.17 -10.31 -8.16
N LEU A 131 -0.62 -10.18 -9.23
CA LEU A 131 -0.99 -11.32 -10.09
C LEU A 131 0.22 -11.90 -10.82
N ALA A 132 1.09 -11.04 -11.37
CA ALA A 132 2.26 -11.47 -12.15
C ALA A 132 3.35 -12.12 -11.27
N ALA A 133 3.51 -11.67 -10.04
CA ALA A 133 4.57 -12.12 -9.14
C ALA A 133 4.07 -12.99 -7.96
N ASP A 134 2.81 -13.39 -7.96
CA ASP A 134 2.13 -14.16 -6.88
C ASP A 134 2.36 -13.52 -5.49
N LYS A 135 2.10 -12.21 -5.37
CA LYS A 135 2.30 -11.45 -4.12
C LYS A 135 0.99 -11.09 -3.44
N VAL A 136 1.07 -10.87 -2.14
CA VAL A 136 -0.08 -10.42 -1.34
C VAL A 136 -0.37 -8.95 -1.61
N LEU A 137 -1.64 -8.61 -1.84
CA LEU A 137 -2.11 -7.23 -1.93
C LEU A 137 -2.62 -6.76 -0.57
N VAL A 138 -2.06 -5.67 -0.06
CA VAL A 138 -2.49 -5.01 1.18
C VAL A 138 -3.12 -3.67 0.84
N THR A 139 -4.32 -3.42 1.33
CA THR A 139 -5.02 -2.15 1.10
C THR A 139 -5.00 -1.28 2.36
N VAL A 140 -4.78 0.02 2.19
CA VAL A 140 -4.69 0.97 3.30
C VAL A 140 -5.53 2.21 2.99
N SER A 141 -6.27 2.70 3.98
CA SER A 141 -7.01 3.97 3.86
C SER A 141 -6.05 5.16 3.80
N THR A 142 -6.30 6.12 2.89
CA THR A 142 -5.50 7.35 2.82
C THR A 142 -5.60 8.16 4.11
N LEU A 143 -6.77 8.22 4.76
CA LEU A 143 -6.93 8.93 6.03
C LEU A 143 -6.23 8.22 7.18
N GLU A 144 -6.22 6.90 7.19
CA GLU A 144 -5.46 6.09 8.16
C GLU A 144 -3.95 6.35 8.01
N THR A 145 -3.45 6.37 6.78
CA THR A 145 -2.04 6.69 6.50
C THR A 145 -1.66 8.10 6.98
N LEU A 146 -2.57 9.08 6.85
CA LEU A 146 -2.34 10.42 7.36
C LEU A 146 -2.30 10.44 8.90
N ALA A 147 -3.21 9.73 9.57
CA ALA A 147 -3.25 9.65 11.03
C ALA A 147 -2.01 8.93 11.60
N ALA A 148 -1.54 7.88 10.94
CA ALA A 148 -0.35 7.12 11.32
C ALA A 148 0.95 7.95 11.31
N ARG A 149 0.95 9.15 10.76
CA ARG A 149 2.10 10.09 10.85
C ARG A 149 2.27 10.72 12.23
N LEU A 150 1.26 10.59 13.08
CA LEU A 150 1.27 11.08 14.47
C LEU A 150 1.08 9.90 15.44
N PRO A 151 2.02 8.95 15.47
CA PRO A 151 1.94 7.82 16.39
C PRO A 151 2.04 8.35 17.84
N PHE A 152 1.34 7.66 18.74
CA PHE A 152 1.33 8.00 20.16
C PHE A 152 0.78 9.40 20.50
N ALA A 153 -0.11 9.94 19.68
CA ALA A 153 -0.80 11.18 20.00
C ALA A 153 -1.68 10.96 21.26
N ARG A 154 -1.60 11.89 22.23
CA ARG A 154 -2.39 11.81 23.48
C ARG A 154 -3.88 12.06 23.26
N LEU A 155 -4.26 12.61 22.14
CA LEU A 155 -5.64 12.90 21.74
C LEU A 155 -5.92 12.23 20.40
N PRO A 156 -7.19 11.89 20.15
CA PRO A 156 -7.56 11.33 18.84
C PRO A 156 -7.13 12.24 17.69
N VAL A 157 -6.56 11.64 16.66
CA VAL A 157 -6.07 12.34 15.47
C VAL A 157 -7.19 12.46 14.44
N CYS A 158 -7.56 13.71 14.10
CA CYS A 158 -8.52 13.98 13.04
C CYS A 158 -7.77 14.14 11.72
N ALA A 159 -7.78 13.10 10.89
CA ALA A 159 -7.23 13.17 9.53
C ALA A 159 -8.22 13.89 8.62
N VAL A 160 -7.74 14.87 7.84
CA VAL A 160 -8.55 15.69 6.93
C VAL A 160 -7.89 15.75 5.57
N LEU A 161 -8.66 15.52 4.51
CA LEU A 161 -8.22 15.59 3.12
C LEU A 161 -9.23 16.39 2.29
N ASP A 162 -8.76 17.28 1.42
CA ASP A 162 -9.61 18.06 0.53
C ASP A 162 -10.36 17.15 -0.46
N ALA A 163 -11.70 17.18 -0.40
CA ALA A 163 -12.59 16.44 -1.31
C ALA A 163 -12.98 17.27 -2.53
N ARG A 164 -12.44 18.52 -2.68
CA ARG A 164 -12.85 19.53 -3.65
C ARG A 164 -14.27 20.05 -3.38
N LYS A 165 -14.74 21.00 -4.18
CA LYS A 165 -16.09 21.60 -4.09
C LYS A 165 -16.44 22.14 -2.69
N ARG A 166 -15.44 22.61 -1.91
CA ARG A 166 -15.59 23.07 -0.51
C ARG A 166 -16.03 21.96 0.46
N GLU A 167 -15.68 20.72 0.16
CA GLU A 167 -15.93 19.55 1.01
C GLU A 167 -14.60 18.93 1.46
N VAL A 168 -14.64 18.18 2.54
CA VAL A 168 -13.48 17.46 3.07
C VAL A 168 -13.85 16.01 3.37
N TYR A 169 -12.90 15.11 3.13
CA TYR A 169 -12.91 13.78 3.71
C TYR A 169 -12.30 13.88 5.10
N THR A 170 -12.93 13.30 6.09
CA THR A 170 -12.42 13.30 7.46
C THR A 170 -12.73 12.02 8.20
N ALA A 171 -11.81 11.60 9.05
CA ALA A 171 -11.98 10.49 9.99
C ALA A 171 -11.18 10.77 11.27
N LEU A 172 -11.66 10.22 12.38
CA LEU A 172 -11.03 10.33 13.68
C LEU A 172 -10.39 8.99 14.04
N TYR A 173 -9.12 9.01 14.43
CA TYR A 173 -8.34 7.83 14.78
C TYR A 173 -7.79 7.97 16.20
N ASP A 174 -7.85 6.88 16.94
CA ASP A 174 -7.07 6.72 18.16
C ASP A 174 -5.71 6.11 17.76
N THR A 175 -4.61 6.75 18.15
CA THR A 175 -3.25 6.34 17.80
C THR A 175 -2.43 6.00 19.06
N THR A 176 -3.12 5.77 20.19
CA THR A 176 -2.46 5.48 21.48
C THR A 176 -2.03 4.02 21.65
N GLU A 177 -2.42 3.12 20.71
CA GLU A 177 -2.04 1.69 20.70
C GLU A 177 -0.87 1.39 19.79
#